data_3cb25ff15d6b2e474d9eda59cc320cff
#
_entry.id   3cb25ff15d6b2e474d9eda59cc320cff
#
_cell.length_a   1.000
_cell.length_b   1.000
_cell.length_c   1.000
_cell.angle_alpha   90.00
_cell.angle_beta   90.00
_cell.angle_gamma   90.00
#
_symmetry.space_group_name_H-M   'P 1'
#
loop_
_entity.id
_entity.type
_entity.pdbx_description
1 polymer ?
#
loop_
_entity_poly.entity_id
_entity_poly.type
_entity_poly.pdbx_seq_one_letter_code
_entity_poly.pdbx_strand_id
1 'polypeptide(L)'
;RQVLVNAETCIGCKLCSWACPYGAREFDVDEGVMKKCTLCVDRIYNENLEEEERVPACVSTCPAGARHFGDLGDPNSAVSQLVVERLGYDLMPELGYKPTNKYLPPREAASRHAALEEDKSQPTGVLKWLDRVLSV
;
A
#
# COMPACT_ATOMS: atom_id res chain seq x y z
N ARG A 1 -15.73 4.28 -9.52
CA ARG A 1 -16.00 3.55 -10.77
C ARG A 1 -14.82 2.64 -11.10
N GLN A 2 -15.07 1.34 -11.20
CA GLN A 2 -14.04 0.35 -11.49
C GLN A 2 -14.06 -0.02 -12.98
N VAL A 3 -12.88 -0.23 -13.56
CA VAL A 3 -12.71 -0.75 -14.92
C VAL A 3 -12.25 -2.20 -14.80
N LEU A 4 -12.94 -3.11 -15.47
CA LEU A 4 -12.61 -4.52 -15.55
C LEU A 4 -12.14 -4.89 -16.96
N VAL A 5 -11.36 -5.93 -17.08
CA VAL A 5 -11.00 -6.56 -18.36
C VAL A 5 -11.98 -7.68 -18.61
N ASN A 6 -12.60 -7.69 -19.77
CA ASN A 6 -13.41 -8.82 -20.23
C ASN A 6 -12.48 -9.82 -20.94
N ALA A 7 -12.27 -10.98 -20.32
CA ALA A 7 -11.36 -12.00 -20.83
C ALA A 7 -11.82 -12.60 -22.16
N GLU A 8 -13.13 -12.70 -22.39
CA GLU A 8 -13.68 -13.28 -23.64
C GLU A 8 -13.42 -12.41 -24.87
N THR A 9 -13.32 -11.09 -24.68
CA THR A 9 -13.07 -10.13 -25.77
C THR A 9 -11.63 -9.63 -25.80
N CYS A 10 -10.81 -9.96 -24.81
CA CYS A 10 -9.41 -9.55 -24.71
C CYS A 10 -8.57 -10.40 -25.68
N ILE A 11 -7.90 -9.75 -26.62
CA ILE A 11 -7.00 -10.40 -27.58
C ILE A 11 -5.54 -10.45 -27.11
N GLY A 12 -5.24 -10.01 -25.89
CA GLY A 12 -3.89 -10.06 -25.32
C GLY A 12 -2.87 -9.13 -26.01
N CYS A 13 -3.30 -8.09 -26.72
CA CYS A 13 -2.40 -7.20 -27.48
C CYS A 13 -1.43 -6.36 -26.63
N LYS A 14 -1.54 -6.35 -25.32
CA LYS A 14 -0.70 -5.65 -24.34
C LYS A 14 -0.67 -4.12 -24.44
N LEU A 15 -1.39 -3.49 -25.38
CA LEU A 15 -1.37 -2.03 -25.54
C LEU A 15 -1.79 -1.29 -24.26
N CYS A 16 -2.77 -1.82 -23.51
CA CYS A 16 -3.19 -1.22 -22.24
C CYS A 16 -2.13 -1.31 -21.14
N SER A 17 -1.21 -2.28 -21.20
CA SER A 17 -0.07 -2.37 -20.31
C SER A 17 0.97 -1.30 -20.65
N TRP A 18 1.25 -1.08 -21.91
CA TRP A 18 2.19 -0.04 -22.35
C TRP A 18 1.66 1.37 -22.10
N ALA A 19 0.34 1.55 -22.22
CA ALA A 19 -0.28 2.86 -21.98
C ALA A 19 -0.44 3.20 -20.48
N CYS A 20 -0.29 2.23 -19.58
CA CYS A 20 -0.48 2.45 -18.14
C CYS A 20 0.80 2.91 -17.46
N PRO A 21 0.92 4.17 -17.02
CA PRO A 21 2.14 4.65 -16.36
C PRO A 21 2.37 4.01 -14.98
N TYR A 22 1.31 3.45 -14.40
CA TYR A 22 1.36 2.82 -13.05
C TYR A 22 1.75 1.34 -13.07
N GLY A 23 1.95 0.73 -14.24
CA GLY A 23 2.18 -0.70 -14.35
C GLY A 23 1.04 -1.57 -13.82
N ALA A 24 -0.20 -1.06 -13.84
CA ALA A 24 -1.36 -1.71 -13.23
C ALA A 24 -2.02 -2.77 -14.13
N ARG A 25 -1.32 -3.28 -15.13
CA ARG A 25 -1.80 -4.30 -16.08
C ARG A 25 -0.77 -5.40 -16.18
N GLU A 26 -1.22 -6.63 -16.08
CA GLU A 26 -0.41 -7.82 -16.17
C GLU A 26 -0.93 -8.71 -17.31
N PHE A 27 -0.02 -9.38 -18.00
CA PHE A 27 -0.37 -10.33 -19.04
C PHE A 27 -0.34 -11.74 -18.47
N ASP A 28 -1.47 -12.41 -18.53
CA ASP A 28 -1.57 -13.82 -18.17
C ASP A 28 -1.14 -14.65 -19.37
N VAL A 29 -0.05 -15.39 -19.21
CA VAL A 29 0.54 -16.19 -20.29
C VAL A 29 -0.28 -17.44 -20.58
N ASP A 30 -0.91 -18.01 -19.56
CA ASP A 30 -1.67 -19.24 -19.67
C ASP A 30 -3.01 -19.01 -20.37
N GLU A 31 -3.69 -17.92 -20.04
CA GLU A 31 -4.96 -17.54 -20.64
C GLU A 31 -4.80 -16.66 -21.88
N GLY A 32 -3.63 -16.09 -22.14
CA GLY A 32 -3.38 -15.21 -23.27
C GLY A 32 -4.08 -13.85 -23.21
N VAL A 33 -4.52 -13.41 -22.02
CA VAL A 33 -5.31 -12.20 -21.82
C VAL A 33 -4.63 -11.24 -20.84
N MET A 34 -5.07 -9.98 -20.85
CA MET A 34 -4.63 -9.00 -19.86
C MET A 34 -5.45 -9.14 -18.58
N LYS A 35 -4.76 -9.06 -17.44
CA LYS A 35 -5.37 -9.02 -16.11
C LYS A 35 -5.03 -7.74 -15.36
N LYS A 36 -5.85 -7.39 -14.40
CA LYS A 36 -5.64 -6.29 -13.46
C LYS A 36 -6.39 -6.53 -12.17
N CYS A 37 -6.06 -5.75 -11.15
CA CYS A 37 -6.80 -5.75 -9.90
C CYS A 37 -8.29 -5.52 -10.16
N THR A 38 -9.14 -6.44 -9.67
CA THR A 38 -10.60 -6.38 -9.74
C THR A 38 -11.22 -5.70 -8.53
N LEU A 39 -10.41 -5.24 -7.58
CA LEU A 39 -10.83 -4.75 -6.26
C LEU A 39 -11.63 -5.80 -5.47
N CYS A 40 -11.46 -7.08 -5.79
CA CYS A 40 -12.25 -8.19 -5.24
C CYS A 40 -13.76 -7.91 -5.33
N VAL A 41 -14.24 -7.49 -6.51
CA VAL A 41 -15.64 -7.12 -6.74
C VAL A 41 -16.61 -8.21 -6.33
N ASP A 42 -16.24 -9.47 -6.53
CA ASP A 42 -16.93 -10.67 -6.11
C ASP A 42 -17.06 -10.80 -4.59
N ARG A 43 -16.15 -10.19 -3.83
CA ARG A 43 -16.15 -10.20 -2.38
C ARG A 43 -16.85 -8.97 -1.80
N ILE A 44 -16.52 -7.78 -2.29
CA ILE A 44 -17.06 -6.52 -1.72
C ILE A 44 -18.57 -6.35 -1.96
N TYR A 45 -19.14 -7.01 -2.98
CA TYR A 45 -20.58 -7.01 -3.27
C TYR A 45 -21.25 -8.33 -2.88
N ASN A 46 -20.60 -9.21 -2.14
CA ASN A 46 -21.19 -10.47 -1.73
C ASN A 46 -22.07 -10.27 -0.49
N GLU A 47 -23.37 -10.30 -0.69
CA GLU A 47 -24.37 -10.14 0.37
C GLU A 47 -24.39 -11.31 1.39
N ASN A 48 -23.76 -12.44 1.06
CA ASN A 48 -23.63 -13.56 1.97
C ASN A 48 -22.48 -13.42 2.98
N LEU A 49 -21.64 -12.37 2.85
CA LEU A 49 -20.59 -12.05 3.81
C LEU A 49 -21.07 -10.96 4.76
N GLU A 50 -20.58 -11.00 5.98
CA GLU A 50 -20.77 -9.92 6.94
C GLU A 50 -20.13 -8.62 6.40
N GLU A 51 -20.65 -7.46 6.79
CA GLU A 51 -20.22 -6.18 6.25
C GLU A 51 -18.71 -5.93 6.46
N GLU A 52 -18.19 -6.32 7.63
CA GLU A 52 -16.78 -6.21 7.96
C GLU A 52 -15.87 -7.10 7.10
N GLU A 53 -16.42 -8.15 6.52
CA GLU A 53 -15.70 -9.08 5.63
C GLU A 53 -15.73 -8.64 4.16
N ARG A 54 -16.60 -7.69 3.81
CA ARG A 54 -16.74 -7.16 2.44
C ARG A 54 -15.62 -6.19 2.06
N VAL A 55 -14.40 -6.58 2.36
CA VAL A 55 -13.18 -5.81 2.04
C VAL A 55 -12.28 -6.58 1.09
N PRO A 56 -11.47 -5.92 0.25
CA PRO A 56 -10.53 -6.61 -0.61
C PRO A 56 -9.58 -7.52 0.17
N ALA A 57 -9.27 -8.70 -0.39
CA ALA A 57 -8.42 -9.69 0.28
C ALA A 57 -7.04 -9.11 0.66
N CYS A 58 -6.48 -8.22 -0.16
CA CYS A 58 -5.20 -7.58 0.15
C CYS A 58 -5.25 -6.63 1.36
N VAL A 59 -6.44 -6.18 1.75
CA VAL A 59 -6.65 -5.38 2.98
C VAL A 59 -6.71 -6.29 4.18
N SER A 60 -7.55 -7.33 4.13
CA SER A 60 -7.74 -8.27 5.25
C SER A 60 -6.48 -9.08 5.58
N THR A 61 -5.64 -9.38 4.59
CA THR A 61 -4.42 -10.18 4.77
C THR A 61 -3.16 -9.37 5.05
N CYS A 62 -3.24 -8.02 5.09
CA CYS A 62 -2.08 -7.18 5.31
C CYS A 62 -1.68 -7.13 6.80
N PRO A 63 -0.61 -7.82 7.25
CA PRO A 63 -0.25 -7.87 8.67
C PRO A 63 0.25 -6.52 9.21
N ALA A 64 0.73 -5.65 8.32
CA ALA A 64 1.18 -4.31 8.69
C ALA A 64 0.04 -3.29 8.79
N GLY A 65 -1.20 -3.65 8.43
CA GLY A 65 -2.32 -2.71 8.35
C GLY A 65 -2.02 -1.51 7.43
N ALA A 66 -1.26 -1.74 6.35
CA ALA A 66 -0.81 -0.67 5.45
C ALA A 66 -1.76 -0.42 4.27
N ARG A 67 -2.80 -1.23 4.16
CA ARG A 67 -3.81 -1.12 3.09
C ARG A 67 -5.14 -0.76 3.71
N HIS A 68 -5.76 0.27 3.18
CA HIS A 68 -7.05 0.77 3.62
C HIS A 68 -8.04 0.71 2.46
N PHE A 69 -9.30 0.46 2.77
CA PHE A 69 -10.38 0.39 1.79
C PHE A 69 -11.59 1.16 2.30
N GLY A 70 -12.26 1.88 1.40
CA GLY A 70 -13.47 2.64 1.72
C GLY A 70 -13.83 3.61 0.61
N ASP A 71 -14.84 4.41 0.83
CA ASP A 71 -15.32 5.40 -0.12
C ASP A 71 -14.61 6.75 0.10
N LEU A 72 -13.78 7.14 -0.86
CA LEU A 72 -13.13 8.45 -0.89
C LEU A 72 -14.11 9.58 -1.32
N GLY A 73 -15.29 9.23 -1.80
CA GLY A 73 -16.34 10.19 -2.12
C GLY A 73 -17.13 10.67 -0.89
N ASP A 74 -17.10 9.90 0.19
CA ASP A 74 -17.68 10.29 1.47
C ASP A 74 -16.61 10.94 2.36
N PRO A 75 -16.75 12.25 2.67
CA PRO A 75 -15.81 12.96 3.54
C PRO A 75 -15.72 12.38 4.96
N ASN A 76 -16.78 11.71 5.42
CA ASN A 76 -16.86 11.14 6.77
C ASN A 76 -16.29 9.72 6.82
N SER A 77 -15.95 9.11 5.70
CA SER A 77 -15.37 7.78 5.68
C SER A 77 -13.98 7.77 6.34
N ALA A 78 -13.64 6.66 6.98
CA ALA A 78 -12.34 6.49 7.65
C ALA A 78 -11.15 6.68 6.69
N VAL A 79 -11.30 6.27 5.41
CA VAL A 79 -10.24 6.45 4.41
C VAL A 79 -10.08 7.91 3.98
N SER A 80 -11.18 8.67 3.87
CA SER A 80 -11.11 10.10 3.54
C SER A 80 -10.45 10.89 4.67
N GLN A 81 -10.82 10.62 5.92
CA GLN A 81 -10.20 11.22 7.09
C GLN A 81 -8.71 10.89 7.17
N LEU A 82 -8.35 9.62 6.95
CA LEU A 82 -6.97 9.17 6.96
C LEU A 82 -6.11 9.85 5.87
N VAL A 83 -6.66 10.05 4.68
CA VAL A 83 -5.97 10.76 3.58
C VAL A 83 -5.71 12.21 3.95
N VAL A 84 -6.66 12.89 4.59
CA VAL A 84 -6.50 14.29 5.04
C VAL A 84 -5.50 14.36 6.19
N GLU A 85 -5.65 13.53 7.22
CA GLU A 85 -4.80 13.52 8.41
C GLU A 85 -3.33 13.26 8.08
N ARG A 86 -3.09 12.30 7.17
CA ARG A 86 -1.74 11.87 6.82
C ARG A 86 -1.20 12.47 5.53
N LEU A 87 -1.84 13.51 4.99
CA LEU A 87 -1.42 14.18 3.76
C LEU A 87 -1.23 13.20 2.60
N GLY A 88 -2.26 12.37 2.35
CA GLY A 88 -2.23 11.41 1.26
C GLY A 88 -2.09 12.07 -0.11
N TYR A 89 -1.34 11.44 -1.00
CA TYR A 89 -0.96 12.00 -2.30
C TYR A 89 -1.25 11.03 -3.45
N ASP A 90 -1.31 11.58 -4.66
CA ASP A 90 -1.43 10.83 -5.89
C ASP A 90 -0.06 10.36 -6.37
N LEU A 91 0.03 9.15 -6.88
CA LEU A 91 1.22 8.67 -7.55
C LEU A 91 1.33 9.39 -8.91
N MET A 92 2.51 9.94 -9.23
CA MET A 92 2.78 10.68 -10.48
C MET A 92 1.77 11.81 -10.73
N PRO A 93 1.61 12.77 -9.80
CA PRO A 93 0.63 13.84 -9.92
C PRO A 93 0.85 14.73 -11.15
N GLU A 94 2.09 14.80 -11.65
CA GLU A 94 2.49 15.53 -12.86
C GLU A 94 1.78 15.05 -14.13
N LEU A 95 1.29 13.81 -14.15
CA LEU A 95 0.56 13.25 -15.29
C LEU A 95 -0.92 13.68 -15.34
N GLY A 96 -1.45 14.25 -14.26
CA GLY A 96 -2.83 14.77 -14.19
C GLY A 96 -3.95 13.74 -14.26
N TYR A 97 -3.66 12.44 -14.11
CA TYR A 97 -4.67 11.36 -14.24
C TYR A 97 -5.63 11.24 -13.07
N LYS A 98 -5.38 11.88 -11.94
CA LYS A 98 -6.21 11.84 -10.72
C LYS A 98 -6.64 10.41 -10.34
N PRO A 99 -5.71 9.52 -10.00
CA PRO A 99 -6.02 8.13 -9.65
C PRO A 99 -6.89 8.06 -8.39
N THR A 100 -7.76 7.06 -8.32
CA THR A 100 -8.59 6.80 -7.13
C THR A 100 -7.77 6.28 -5.95
N ASN A 101 -6.65 5.59 -6.23
CA ASN A 101 -5.75 5.16 -5.16
C ASN A 101 -4.94 6.35 -4.64
N LYS A 102 -4.93 6.54 -3.33
CA LYS A 102 -4.09 7.51 -2.64
C LYS A 102 -2.96 6.79 -1.91
N TYR A 103 -1.81 7.41 -1.88
CA TYR A 103 -0.65 6.92 -1.15
C TYR A 103 -0.46 7.76 0.10
N LEU A 104 -0.16 7.10 1.19
CA LEU A 104 0.17 7.76 2.45
C LEU A 104 1.69 7.83 2.59
N PRO A 105 2.25 8.92 3.12
CA PRO A 105 3.67 8.97 3.44
C PRO A 105 4.01 7.85 4.42
N PRO A 106 5.29 7.42 4.46
CA PRO A 106 5.75 6.47 5.47
C PRO A 106 5.30 6.91 6.86
N ARG A 107 4.88 5.97 7.68
CA ARG A 107 4.73 6.26 9.11
C ARG A 107 6.11 6.71 9.58
N GLU A 108 6.18 7.83 10.28
CA GLU A 108 7.41 8.16 11.00
C GLU A 108 7.77 6.91 11.79
N ALA A 109 8.93 6.36 11.53
CA ALA A 109 9.43 5.26 12.32
C ALA A 109 9.42 5.79 13.75
N ALA A 110 8.46 5.32 14.56
CA ALA A 110 8.46 5.56 15.99
C ALA A 110 9.86 5.18 16.40
N SER A 111 10.67 6.19 16.62
CA SER A 111 12.10 6.24 16.53
C SER A 111 12.78 4.90 16.91
N ARG A 112 13.06 4.04 15.91
CA ARG A 112 14.16 3.06 16.08
C ARG A 112 15.44 3.78 16.47
N HIS A 113 15.59 5.06 16.10
CA HIS A 113 16.66 5.93 16.56
C HIS A 113 16.56 6.28 18.04
N ALA A 114 15.38 6.56 18.62
CA ALA A 114 15.29 6.79 20.06
C ALA A 114 15.58 5.52 20.86
N ALA A 115 15.11 4.35 20.39
CA ALA A 115 15.47 3.08 21.04
C ALA A 115 16.96 2.71 20.88
N LEU A 116 17.61 3.13 19.79
CA LEU A 116 19.05 2.94 19.59
C LEU A 116 19.89 4.02 20.30
N GLU A 117 19.31 5.16 20.63
CA GLU A 117 19.97 6.18 21.45
C GLU A 117 19.83 5.92 22.96
N GLU A 118 18.73 5.29 23.39
CA GLU A 118 18.57 4.85 24.78
C GLU A 118 19.40 3.59 25.12
N ASP A 119 19.77 2.76 24.15
CA ASP A 119 20.68 1.62 24.36
C ASP A 119 22.16 1.96 24.16
N LYS A 120 22.52 3.23 24.22
CA LYS A 120 23.85 3.67 24.62
C LYS A 120 23.98 3.61 26.14
N SER A 121 23.63 2.45 26.74
CA SER A 121 24.11 2.09 28.05
C SER A 121 25.61 2.17 27.99
N GLN A 122 26.20 3.12 28.74
CA GLN A 122 27.64 3.30 28.80
C GLN A 122 28.30 1.95 29.10
N PRO A 123 29.32 1.57 28.35
CA PRO A 123 29.98 0.30 28.56
C PRO A 123 30.39 0.19 30.02
N THR A 124 29.86 -0.80 30.71
CA THR A 124 30.16 -1.06 32.13
C THR A 124 31.27 -2.08 32.24
N GLY A 125 32.11 -1.97 33.27
CA GLY A 125 33.14 -2.94 33.56
C GLY A 125 34.36 -2.92 32.62
N VAL A 126 34.74 -4.08 32.09
CA VAL A 126 35.92 -4.30 31.24
C VAL A 126 35.92 -3.47 29.97
N LEU A 127 34.76 -3.26 29.38
CA LEU A 127 34.61 -2.45 28.16
C LEU A 127 34.91 -0.96 28.40
N LYS A 128 34.54 -0.43 29.56
CA LYS A 128 34.88 0.94 29.96
C LYS A 128 36.38 1.12 30.21
N TRP A 129 37.05 0.09 30.71
CA TRP A 129 38.50 0.08 30.90
C TRP A 129 39.21 0.01 29.54
N LEU A 130 38.76 -0.85 28.59
CA LEU A 130 39.31 -0.94 27.25
C LEU A 130 39.17 0.38 26.47
N ASP A 131 38.03 1.05 26.56
CA ASP A 131 37.82 2.33 25.92
C ASP A 131 38.80 3.41 26.42
N ARG A 132 39.10 3.41 27.72
CA ARG A 132 40.10 4.33 28.34
C ARG A 132 41.53 4.02 27.91
N VAL A 133 41.88 2.75 27.62
CA VAL A 133 43.21 2.33 27.21
C VAL A 133 43.46 2.55 25.72
N LEU A 134 42.40 2.44 24.90
CA LEU A 134 42.49 2.58 23.45
C LEU A 134 42.28 4.03 22.97
N SER A 135 41.85 4.95 23.84
CA SER A 135 41.60 6.36 23.54
C SER A 135 42.82 7.26 23.78
N VAL A 136 44.07 6.71 23.63
CA VAL A 136 45.35 7.49 23.73
C VAL A 136 45.83 7.83 22.32
#